data_aa81cc4725a9dfcd3ff845430a74320e
#
_entry.id   aa81cc4725a9dfcd3ff845430a74320e
#
_cell.length_a   1.000
_cell.length_b   1.000
_cell.length_c   1.000
_cell.angle_alpha   90.00
_cell.angle_beta   90.00
_cell.angle_gamma   90.00
#
_symmetry.space_group_name_H-M   'P 1'
#
loop_
_entity.id
_entity.type
_entity.pdbx_description
1 polymer ?
#
loop_
_entity_poly.entity_id
_entity_poly.type
_entity_poly.pdbx_seq_one_letter_code
_entity_poly.pdbx_strand_id
1 'polypeptide(L)'
;MWVYYQHFPAELATEVLNGSRKAEDILPYFIITVLPTGLTGLVISAALAAAMSSLSSSINAFSMVWVNDIYRPYVAPAKHDGHYLKAGRLTSLVMAILMAFGAWLLLISSTKTIMEMSIILLALVGGGISGAFLFGIMTRWGDARTVLIGIGATLAFTLYATLMQAGVLPRTFSPYYTSILGNLVMFATCVVASRFWPAEQRDLTDLTVWTRKPPAKSE
;
A
#
# COMPACT_ATOMS: atom_id res chain seq x y z
N MET A 1 -6.92 -25.85 9.14
CA MET A 1 -5.88 -25.96 10.14
C MET A 1 -6.42 -26.11 11.56
N TRP A 2 -7.23 -25.19 12.07
CA TRP A 2 -7.80 -25.28 13.43
C TRP A 2 -8.52 -26.62 13.68
N VAL A 3 -9.40 -27.05 12.78
CA VAL A 3 -10.10 -28.36 12.85
C VAL A 3 -9.12 -29.54 12.83
N TYR A 4 -8.07 -29.47 12.01
CA TYR A 4 -7.05 -30.52 11.95
C TYR A 4 -6.34 -30.70 13.28
N TYR A 5 -5.88 -29.61 13.91
CA TYR A 5 -5.15 -29.68 15.17
C TYR A 5 -6.03 -29.95 16.40
N GLN A 6 -7.35 -29.83 16.28
CA GLN A 6 -8.26 -30.36 17.30
C GLN A 6 -8.30 -31.89 17.31
N HIS A 7 -8.15 -32.54 16.15
CA HIS A 7 -8.15 -34.00 16.05
C HIS A 7 -6.74 -34.59 16.18
N PHE A 8 -5.73 -33.84 15.81
CA PHE A 8 -4.32 -34.23 15.86
C PHE A 8 -3.50 -33.15 16.61
N PRO A 9 -3.57 -33.16 17.96
CA PRO A 9 -2.87 -32.17 18.77
C PRO A 9 -1.35 -32.30 18.58
N ALA A 10 -0.69 -31.21 18.28
CA ALA A 10 0.74 -31.09 18.17
C ALA A 10 1.23 -30.02 19.17
N GLU A 11 2.41 -30.21 19.73
CA GLU A 11 2.97 -29.26 20.73
C GLU A 11 2.93 -27.80 20.26
N LEU A 12 3.40 -27.53 19.06
CA LEU A 12 3.43 -26.18 18.51
C LEU A 12 2.03 -25.60 18.27
N ALA A 13 1.05 -26.44 17.90
CA ALA A 13 -0.32 -25.99 17.75
C ALA A 13 -0.95 -25.62 19.10
N THR A 14 -0.65 -26.34 20.16
CA THR A 14 -1.11 -26.00 21.51
C THR A 14 -0.44 -24.74 22.04
N GLU A 15 0.84 -24.51 21.76
CA GLU A 15 1.55 -23.28 22.10
C GLU A 15 0.95 -22.07 21.39
N VAL A 16 0.57 -22.18 20.12
CA VAL A 16 -0.12 -21.11 19.37
C VAL A 16 -1.53 -20.86 19.92
N LEU A 17 -2.28 -21.93 20.22
CA LEU A 17 -3.63 -21.82 20.79
C LEU A 17 -3.62 -21.19 22.20
N ASN A 18 -2.59 -21.47 22.99
CA ASN A 18 -2.40 -20.91 24.32
C ASN A 18 -1.80 -19.49 24.31
N GLY A 19 -1.51 -18.93 23.12
CA GLY A 19 -0.95 -17.58 22.96
C GLY A 19 0.54 -17.46 23.31
N SER A 20 1.25 -18.58 23.53
CA SER A 20 2.70 -18.59 23.79
C SER A 20 3.53 -18.34 22.54
N ARG A 21 2.96 -18.62 21.37
CA ARG A 21 3.58 -18.37 20.06
C ARG A 21 2.68 -17.55 19.13
N LYS A 22 3.28 -16.99 18.11
CA LYS A 22 2.54 -16.20 17.10
C LYS A 22 1.67 -17.12 16.24
N ALA A 23 0.44 -16.70 15.96
CA ALA A 23 -0.50 -17.44 15.12
C ALA A 23 0.04 -17.69 13.69
N GLU A 24 0.98 -16.88 13.24
CA GLU A 24 1.65 -16.98 11.93
C GLU A 24 2.50 -18.24 11.78
N ASP A 25 3.02 -18.79 12.87
CA ASP A 25 3.92 -19.97 12.85
C ASP A 25 3.18 -21.26 12.51
N ILE A 26 1.85 -21.29 12.65
CA ILE A 26 1.05 -22.49 12.45
C ILE A 26 0.98 -22.95 10.99
N LEU A 27 0.97 -21.99 10.05
CA LEU A 27 0.92 -22.33 8.61
C LEU A 27 2.23 -22.92 8.10
N PRO A 28 3.40 -22.33 8.34
CA PRO A 28 4.69 -22.95 8.00
C PRO A 28 4.88 -24.30 8.64
N TYR A 29 4.51 -24.45 9.92
CA TYR A 29 4.59 -25.73 10.62
C TYR A 29 3.73 -26.80 9.96
N PHE A 30 2.48 -26.48 9.62
CA PHE A 30 1.60 -27.41 8.90
C PHE A 30 2.18 -27.84 7.55
N ILE A 31 2.75 -26.91 6.79
CA ILE A 31 3.34 -27.20 5.49
C ILE A 31 4.53 -28.17 5.61
N ILE A 32 5.35 -27.98 6.65
CA ILE A 32 6.57 -28.81 6.82
C ILE A 32 6.26 -30.18 7.42
N THR A 33 5.29 -30.27 8.34
CA THR A 33 5.06 -31.50 9.12
C THR A 33 3.97 -32.39 8.56
N VAL A 34 2.96 -31.84 7.90
CA VAL A 34 1.77 -32.59 7.49
C VAL A 34 1.75 -32.90 6.00
N LEU A 35 2.31 -32.01 5.18
CA LEU A 35 2.33 -32.23 3.72
C LEU A 35 3.41 -33.24 3.31
N PRO A 36 3.14 -34.11 2.32
CA PRO A 36 4.18 -34.92 1.68
C PRO A 36 5.32 -34.06 1.12
N THR A 37 6.55 -34.55 1.16
CA THR A 37 7.77 -33.83 0.79
C THR A 37 7.69 -33.12 -0.56
N GLY A 38 7.10 -33.75 -1.58
CA GLY A 38 6.92 -33.13 -2.90
C GLY A 38 5.96 -31.95 -2.89
N LEU A 39 4.84 -32.06 -2.19
CA LEU A 39 3.87 -30.96 -2.04
C LEU A 39 4.42 -29.81 -1.19
N THR A 40 5.19 -30.11 -0.16
CA THR A 40 5.88 -29.12 0.66
C THR A 40 6.77 -28.21 -0.21
N GLY A 41 7.62 -28.83 -1.04
CA GLY A 41 8.49 -28.09 -1.95
C GLY A 41 7.72 -27.23 -2.96
N LEU A 42 6.65 -27.78 -3.52
CA LEU A 42 5.78 -27.05 -4.46
C LEU A 42 5.12 -25.84 -3.81
N VAL A 43 4.57 -25.95 -2.61
CA VAL A 43 3.93 -24.85 -1.89
C VAL A 43 4.94 -23.75 -1.55
N ILE A 44 6.12 -24.11 -1.05
CA ILE A 44 7.18 -23.15 -0.74
C ILE A 44 7.65 -22.43 -2.01
N SER A 45 7.88 -23.17 -3.10
CA SER A 45 8.31 -22.59 -4.38
C SER A 45 7.25 -21.64 -4.96
N ALA A 46 5.97 -22.01 -4.87
CA ALA A 46 4.87 -21.17 -5.32
C ALA A 46 4.77 -19.87 -4.52
N ALA A 47 4.92 -19.94 -3.19
CA ALA A 47 4.93 -18.77 -2.33
C ALA A 47 6.10 -17.83 -2.65
N LEU A 48 7.31 -18.38 -2.84
CA LEU A 48 8.48 -17.60 -3.24
C LEU A 48 8.29 -16.97 -4.63
N ALA A 49 7.77 -17.70 -5.61
CA ALA A 49 7.50 -17.18 -6.94
C ALA A 49 6.50 -16.03 -6.93
N ALA A 50 5.43 -16.15 -6.14
CA ALA A 50 4.44 -15.09 -5.96
C ALA A 50 5.06 -13.83 -5.32
N ALA A 51 5.87 -14.00 -4.28
CA ALA A 51 6.58 -12.91 -3.62
C ALA A 51 7.55 -12.21 -4.58
N MET A 52 8.36 -12.97 -5.33
CA MET A 52 9.29 -12.43 -6.33
C MET A 52 8.56 -11.65 -7.43
N SER A 53 7.43 -12.15 -7.92
CA SER A 53 6.62 -11.48 -8.93
C SER A 53 6.11 -10.12 -8.43
N SER A 54 5.55 -10.06 -7.23
CA SER A 54 5.03 -8.82 -6.64
C SER A 54 6.13 -7.80 -6.37
N LEU A 55 7.27 -8.24 -5.82
CA LEU A 55 8.42 -7.38 -5.53
C LEU A 55 9.01 -6.79 -6.83
N SER A 56 9.21 -7.63 -7.84
CA SER A 56 9.75 -7.20 -9.14
C SER A 56 8.85 -6.16 -9.81
N SER A 57 7.53 -6.37 -9.81
CA SER A 57 6.56 -5.42 -10.37
C SER A 57 6.58 -4.09 -9.63
N SER A 58 6.64 -4.10 -8.30
CA SER A 58 6.67 -2.89 -7.47
C SER A 58 7.95 -2.08 -7.68
N ILE A 59 9.11 -2.74 -7.73
CA ILE A 59 10.41 -2.10 -7.97
C ILE A 59 10.44 -1.45 -9.36
N ASN A 60 9.95 -2.16 -10.38
CA ASN A 60 9.91 -1.65 -11.74
C ASN A 60 8.94 -0.47 -11.87
N ALA A 61 7.74 -0.55 -11.29
CA ALA A 61 6.77 0.53 -11.31
C ALA A 61 7.33 1.80 -10.65
N PHE A 62 7.94 1.68 -9.47
CA PHE A 62 8.57 2.81 -8.81
C PHE A 62 9.71 3.42 -9.65
N SER A 63 10.57 2.56 -10.20
CA SER A 63 11.68 3.01 -11.05
C SER A 63 11.20 3.79 -12.28
N MET A 64 10.13 3.32 -12.93
CA MET A 64 9.54 4.01 -14.09
C MET A 64 8.96 5.37 -13.72
N VAL A 65 8.19 5.45 -12.63
CA VAL A 65 7.63 6.71 -12.14
C VAL A 65 8.75 7.68 -11.76
N TRP A 66 9.74 7.23 -11.00
CA TRP A 66 10.87 8.06 -10.62
C TRP A 66 11.62 8.64 -11.82
N VAL A 67 11.94 7.79 -12.80
CA VAL A 67 12.71 8.23 -13.98
C VAL A 67 11.89 9.13 -14.88
N ASN A 68 10.63 8.81 -15.15
CA ASN A 68 9.80 9.57 -16.10
C ASN A 68 9.26 10.87 -15.51
N ASP A 69 8.82 10.84 -14.24
CA ASP A 69 8.09 11.95 -13.67
C ASP A 69 8.99 12.91 -12.87
N ILE A 70 10.14 12.43 -12.38
CA ILE A 70 11.05 13.23 -11.55
C ILE A 70 12.41 13.42 -12.23
N TYR A 71 13.11 12.33 -12.56
CA TYR A 71 14.48 12.40 -13.04
C TYR A 71 14.59 13.06 -14.42
N ARG A 72 13.76 12.64 -15.36
CA ARG A 72 13.76 13.16 -16.74
C ARG A 72 13.41 14.65 -16.82
N PRO A 73 12.32 15.15 -16.21
CA PRO A 73 11.95 16.56 -16.32
C PRO A 73 12.81 17.50 -15.48
N TYR A 74 13.24 17.08 -14.27
CA TYR A 74 13.85 18.00 -13.30
C TYR A 74 15.36 17.85 -13.15
N VAL A 75 15.92 16.65 -13.33
CA VAL A 75 17.32 16.35 -13.04
C VAL A 75 18.16 16.27 -14.30
N ALA A 76 17.69 15.59 -15.33
CA ALA A 76 18.45 15.34 -16.54
C ALA A 76 17.55 15.49 -17.80
N PRO A 77 17.09 16.70 -18.13
CA PRO A 77 16.27 16.92 -19.33
C PRO A 77 17.12 16.68 -20.60
N ALA A 78 16.45 16.18 -21.64
CA ALA A 78 17.01 16.00 -22.99
C ALA A 78 18.27 15.10 -23.07
N LYS A 79 18.35 14.08 -22.22
CA LYS A 79 19.40 13.04 -22.33
C LYS A 79 18.95 11.92 -23.28
N HIS A 80 19.94 11.16 -23.77
CA HIS A 80 19.70 9.99 -24.61
C HIS A 80 19.01 8.86 -23.84
N ASP A 81 18.19 8.05 -24.53
CA ASP A 81 17.40 6.97 -23.91
C ASP A 81 18.26 5.96 -23.13
N GLY A 82 19.48 5.67 -23.60
CA GLY A 82 20.42 4.83 -22.88
C GLY A 82 20.83 5.37 -21.50
N HIS A 83 20.80 6.69 -21.31
CA HIS A 83 21.03 7.31 -20.00
C HIS A 83 19.87 7.05 -19.05
N TYR A 84 18.63 7.20 -19.52
CA TYR A 84 17.44 6.93 -18.71
C TYR A 84 17.31 5.44 -18.36
N LEU A 85 17.72 4.55 -19.25
CA LEU A 85 17.77 3.11 -18.97
C LEU A 85 18.76 2.79 -17.83
N LYS A 86 19.95 3.42 -17.85
CA LYS A 86 20.93 3.27 -16.75
C LYS A 86 20.39 3.84 -15.44
N ALA A 87 19.77 5.02 -15.48
CA ALA A 87 19.12 5.63 -14.32
C ALA A 87 18.01 4.71 -13.75
N GLY A 88 17.19 4.11 -14.62
CA GLY A 88 16.15 3.15 -14.21
C GLY A 88 16.73 1.91 -13.52
N ARG A 89 17.78 1.31 -14.07
CA ARG A 89 18.45 0.17 -13.44
C ARG A 89 19.05 0.52 -12.08
N LEU A 90 19.68 1.69 -11.98
CA LEU A 90 20.24 2.15 -10.70
C LEU A 90 19.14 2.40 -9.67
N THR A 91 18.04 3.05 -10.06
CA THR A 91 16.88 3.28 -9.19
C THR A 91 16.27 1.96 -8.72
N SER A 92 16.11 0.98 -9.62
CA SER A 92 15.61 -0.35 -9.26
C SER A 92 16.52 -1.05 -8.24
N LEU A 93 17.84 -0.95 -8.41
CA LEU A 93 18.81 -1.52 -7.46
C LEU A 93 18.71 -0.85 -6.09
N VAL A 94 18.67 0.48 -6.05
CA VAL A 94 18.55 1.25 -4.81
C VAL A 94 17.24 0.88 -4.10
N MET A 95 16.14 0.79 -4.83
CA MET A 95 14.85 0.41 -4.24
C MET A 95 14.84 -1.02 -3.71
N ALA A 96 15.47 -1.96 -4.39
CA ALA A 96 15.60 -3.33 -3.92
C ALA A 96 16.38 -3.39 -2.58
N ILE A 97 17.48 -2.64 -2.48
CA ILE A 97 18.27 -2.54 -1.25
C ILE A 97 17.45 -1.88 -0.12
N LEU A 98 16.74 -0.79 -0.40
CA LEU A 98 15.89 -0.11 0.58
C LEU A 98 14.76 -1.01 1.07
N MET A 99 14.12 -1.78 0.19
CA MET A 99 13.08 -2.75 0.56
C MET A 99 13.65 -3.87 1.45
N ALA A 100 14.82 -4.43 1.09
CA ALA A 100 15.48 -5.45 1.88
C ALA A 100 15.89 -4.92 3.26
N PHE A 101 16.44 -3.70 3.33
CA PHE A 101 16.80 -3.04 4.58
C PHE A 101 15.56 -2.74 5.44
N GLY A 102 14.49 -2.23 4.83
CA GLY A 102 13.22 -2.00 5.52
C GLY A 102 12.62 -3.29 6.09
N ALA A 103 12.64 -4.38 5.34
CA ALA A 103 12.19 -5.69 5.80
C ALA A 103 13.04 -6.18 6.98
N TRP A 104 14.37 -6.02 6.90
CA TRP A 104 15.29 -6.38 7.98
C TRP A 104 15.03 -5.57 9.26
N LEU A 105 14.83 -4.24 9.15
CA LEU A 105 14.47 -3.39 10.29
C LEU A 105 13.15 -3.83 10.92
N LEU A 106 12.13 -4.16 10.11
CA LEU A 106 10.85 -4.64 10.62
C LEU A 106 10.99 -5.96 11.39
N LEU A 107 11.81 -6.89 10.92
CA LEU A 107 12.04 -8.16 11.59
C LEU A 107 12.68 -7.98 12.98
N ILE A 108 13.61 -7.03 13.12
CA ILE A 108 14.28 -6.78 14.39
C ILE A 108 13.41 -5.97 15.36
N SER A 109 12.66 -4.99 14.84
CA SER A 109 11.95 -4.02 15.67
C SER A 109 10.56 -4.48 16.09
N SER A 110 9.95 -5.47 15.41
CA SER A 110 8.55 -5.75 15.62
C SER A 110 8.29 -6.87 16.63
N THR A 111 7.65 -6.50 17.73
CA THR A 111 6.95 -7.41 18.65
C THR A 111 5.53 -7.76 18.12
N LYS A 112 5.09 -7.11 17.05
CA LYS A 112 3.76 -7.25 16.46
C LYS A 112 3.75 -8.33 15.38
N THR A 113 2.57 -8.87 15.12
CA THR A 113 2.30 -9.83 14.06
C THR A 113 2.57 -9.20 12.68
N ILE A 114 3.12 -9.98 11.72
CA ILE A 114 3.37 -9.50 10.33
C ILE A 114 2.09 -8.93 9.71
N MET A 115 0.93 -9.52 10.02
CA MET A 115 -0.37 -9.04 9.54
C MET A 115 -0.71 -7.65 10.08
N GLU A 116 -0.48 -7.37 11.36
CA GLU A 116 -0.69 -6.03 11.93
C GLU A 116 0.22 -4.99 11.29
N MET A 117 1.49 -5.34 11.07
CA MET A 117 2.44 -4.47 10.39
C MET A 117 2.03 -4.19 8.94
N SER A 118 1.55 -5.19 8.21
CA SER A 118 1.06 -5.03 6.85
C SER A 118 -0.14 -4.07 6.78
N ILE A 119 -1.06 -4.17 7.74
CA ILE A 119 -2.23 -3.28 7.82
C ILE A 119 -1.79 -1.84 8.10
N ILE A 120 -0.84 -1.64 9.01
CA ILE A 120 -0.30 -0.32 9.33
C ILE A 120 0.36 0.31 8.09
N LEU A 121 1.23 -0.45 7.41
CA LEU A 121 1.91 0.02 6.20
C LEU A 121 0.91 0.32 5.06
N LEU A 122 -0.08 -0.56 4.86
CA LEU A 122 -1.12 -0.34 3.87
C LEU A 122 -1.95 0.91 4.18
N ALA A 123 -2.28 1.13 5.45
CA ALA A 123 -3.00 2.32 5.89
C ALA A 123 -2.18 3.59 5.69
N LEU A 124 -0.86 3.52 5.94
CA LEU A 124 0.06 4.64 5.82
C LEU A 124 0.22 5.09 4.35
N VAL A 125 0.33 4.14 3.43
CA VAL A 125 0.53 4.40 2.00
C VAL A 125 -0.79 4.57 1.27
N GLY A 126 -1.78 3.72 1.56
CA GLY A 126 -3.06 3.68 0.85
C GLY A 126 -4.13 4.63 1.40
N GLY A 127 -3.89 5.19 2.61
CA GLY A 127 -4.85 6.06 3.26
C GLY A 127 -4.96 7.42 2.56
N GLY A 128 -5.87 7.56 1.60
CA GLY A 128 -6.13 8.82 0.92
C GLY A 128 -6.12 8.71 -0.61
N ILE A 129 -5.44 7.74 -1.19
CA ILE A 129 -5.35 7.59 -2.65
C ILE A 129 -6.75 7.43 -3.27
N SER A 130 -7.57 6.50 -2.75
CA SER A 130 -8.92 6.29 -3.26
C SER A 130 -9.81 7.49 -3.03
N GLY A 131 -9.64 8.20 -1.90
CA GLY A 131 -10.35 9.45 -1.60
C GLY A 131 -10.01 10.55 -2.61
N ALA A 132 -8.75 10.70 -3.00
CA ALA A 132 -8.31 11.64 -4.01
C ALA A 132 -8.90 11.33 -5.39
N PHE A 133 -8.87 10.06 -5.80
CA PHE A 133 -9.46 9.61 -7.07
C PHE A 133 -10.97 9.82 -7.10
N LEU A 134 -11.68 9.43 -6.03
CA LEU A 134 -13.12 9.66 -5.93
C LEU A 134 -13.45 11.15 -6.01
N PHE A 135 -12.70 11.99 -5.32
CA PHE A 135 -12.88 13.43 -5.39
C PHE A 135 -12.70 13.94 -6.82
N GLY A 136 -11.62 13.54 -7.52
CA GLY A 136 -11.35 13.96 -8.89
C GLY A 136 -12.40 13.51 -9.90
N ILE A 137 -12.95 12.30 -9.74
CA ILE A 137 -13.96 11.75 -10.66
C ILE A 137 -15.36 12.30 -10.36
N MET A 138 -15.71 12.45 -9.07
CA MET A 138 -17.06 12.84 -8.64
C MET A 138 -17.29 14.34 -8.57
N THR A 139 -16.23 15.17 -8.54
CA THR A 139 -16.38 16.61 -8.37
C THR A 139 -15.81 17.37 -9.56
N ARG A 140 -16.39 18.56 -9.81
CA ARG A 140 -15.91 19.51 -10.85
C ARG A 140 -15.09 20.65 -10.26
N TRP A 141 -14.95 20.68 -8.94
CA TRP A 141 -14.40 21.81 -8.19
C TRP A 141 -12.96 21.56 -7.71
N GLY A 142 -12.36 20.45 -8.14
CA GLY A 142 -11.03 20.04 -7.72
C GLY A 142 -9.92 20.80 -8.44
N ASP A 143 -8.98 21.36 -7.68
CA ASP A 143 -7.71 21.86 -8.19
C ASP A 143 -6.54 21.16 -7.48
N ALA A 144 -5.34 21.24 -8.06
CA ALA A 144 -4.12 20.68 -7.47
C ALA A 144 -3.90 21.17 -6.03
N ARG A 145 -4.25 22.39 -5.72
CA ARG A 145 -4.15 22.98 -4.36
C ARG A 145 -5.05 22.26 -3.37
N THR A 146 -6.30 21.97 -3.73
CA THR A 146 -7.25 21.27 -2.86
C THR A 146 -6.80 19.84 -2.57
N VAL A 147 -6.23 19.16 -3.57
CA VAL A 147 -5.65 17.82 -3.41
C VAL A 147 -4.43 17.85 -2.50
N LEU A 148 -3.54 18.85 -2.64
CA LEU A 148 -2.38 19.00 -1.75
C LEU A 148 -2.79 19.24 -0.28
N ILE A 149 -3.83 20.04 -0.05
CA ILE A 149 -4.40 20.23 1.30
C ILE A 149 -4.96 18.90 1.84
N GLY A 150 -5.68 18.16 1.00
CA GLY A 150 -6.18 16.83 1.34
C GLY A 150 -5.07 15.84 1.69
N ILE A 151 -3.97 15.82 0.92
CA ILE A 151 -2.78 15.00 1.21
C ILE A 151 -2.19 15.39 2.57
N GLY A 152 -2.03 16.68 2.85
CA GLY A 152 -1.53 17.17 4.13
C GLY A 152 -2.40 16.72 5.32
N ALA A 153 -3.72 16.85 5.19
CA ALA A 153 -4.65 16.40 6.22
C ALA A 153 -4.61 14.87 6.42
N THR A 154 -4.50 14.12 5.34
CA THR A 154 -4.41 12.65 5.41
C THR A 154 -3.08 12.22 6.04
N LEU A 155 -1.98 12.87 5.72
CA LEU A 155 -0.69 12.62 6.35
C LEU A 155 -0.74 12.91 7.87
N ALA A 156 -1.36 14.01 8.28
CA ALA A 156 -1.55 14.34 9.69
C ALA A 156 -2.43 13.29 10.40
N PHE A 157 -3.52 12.85 9.77
CA PHE A 157 -4.36 11.79 10.29
C PHE A 157 -3.60 10.46 10.40
N THR A 158 -2.81 10.10 9.37
CA THR A 158 -2.02 8.86 9.39
C THR A 158 -0.94 8.89 10.45
N LEU A 159 -0.29 10.04 10.65
CA LEU A 159 0.66 10.24 11.74
C LEU A 159 -0.03 10.06 13.11
N TYR A 160 -1.19 10.67 13.31
CA TYR A 160 -2.00 10.49 14.52
C TYR A 160 -2.34 8.99 14.74
N ALA A 161 -2.82 8.30 13.70
CA ALA A 161 -3.14 6.87 13.79
C ALA A 161 -1.92 6.00 14.11
N THR A 162 -0.76 6.35 13.56
CA THR A 162 0.51 5.65 13.84
C THR A 162 0.97 5.86 15.28
N LEU A 163 0.91 7.09 15.81
CA LEU A 163 1.24 7.40 17.20
C LEU A 163 0.30 6.70 18.19
N MET A 164 -0.99 6.61 17.85
CA MET A 164 -1.97 5.86 18.61
C MET A 164 -1.64 4.36 18.66
N GLN A 165 -1.20 3.78 17.54
CA GLN A 165 -0.81 2.37 17.47
C GLN A 165 0.54 2.10 18.16
N ALA A 166 1.44 3.08 18.18
CA ALA A 166 2.69 3.02 18.92
C ALA A 166 2.49 3.12 20.46
N GLY A 167 1.25 3.37 20.92
CA GLY A 167 0.94 3.47 22.35
C GLY A 167 1.23 4.85 22.97
N VAL A 168 1.60 5.84 22.15
CA VAL A 168 1.85 7.22 22.59
C VAL A 168 0.54 7.95 22.90
N LEU A 169 -0.52 7.59 22.14
CA LEU A 169 -1.85 8.18 22.29
C LEU A 169 -2.89 7.11 22.69
N PRO A 170 -3.98 7.49 23.37
CA PRO A 170 -5.03 6.56 23.74
C PRO A 170 -5.68 5.96 22.48
N ARG A 171 -5.98 4.66 22.51
CA ARG A 171 -6.62 3.94 21.41
C ARG A 171 -8.09 4.36 21.28
N THR A 172 -8.41 5.13 20.25
CA THR A 172 -9.77 5.60 19.97
C THR A 172 -10.51 4.70 18.97
N PHE A 173 -9.79 4.05 18.07
CA PHE A 173 -10.38 3.14 17.06
C PHE A 173 -9.41 1.98 16.71
N SER A 174 -9.97 0.94 16.08
CA SER A 174 -9.18 -0.21 15.65
C SER A 174 -8.30 0.13 14.43
N PRO A 175 -7.07 -0.39 14.34
CA PRO A 175 -6.15 -0.22 13.20
C PRO A 175 -6.79 -0.53 11.84
N TYR A 176 -7.73 -1.47 11.80
CA TYR A 176 -8.42 -1.88 10.58
C TYR A 176 -9.21 -0.75 9.90
N TYR A 177 -9.71 0.22 10.67
CA TYR A 177 -10.46 1.35 10.13
C TYR A 177 -9.57 2.49 9.63
N THR A 178 -8.26 2.46 9.89
CA THR A 178 -7.35 3.56 9.54
C THR A 178 -7.37 3.87 8.04
N SER A 179 -7.38 2.85 7.18
CA SER A 179 -7.40 3.04 5.73
C SER A 179 -8.73 3.67 5.25
N ILE A 180 -9.86 3.20 5.78
CA ILE A 180 -11.19 3.72 5.42
C ILE A 180 -11.32 5.18 5.89
N LEU A 181 -10.96 5.43 7.15
CA LEU A 181 -11.01 6.78 7.72
C LEU A 181 -10.06 7.75 7.00
N GLY A 182 -8.85 7.29 6.63
CA GLY A 182 -7.90 8.09 5.86
C GLY A 182 -8.44 8.53 4.50
N ASN A 183 -9.11 7.63 3.79
CA ASN A 183 -9.77 7.97 2.52
C ASN A 183 -10.96 8.91 2.71
N LEU A 184 -11.70 8.76 3.79
CA LEU A 184 -12.82 9.64 4.16
C LEU A 184 -12.31 11.05 4.51
N VAL A 185 -11.23 11.15 5.31
CA VAL A 185 -10.57 12.41 5.64
C VAL A 185 -10.07 13.10 4.38
N MET A 186 -9.42 12.38 3.47
CA MET A 186 -8.96 12.91 2.20
C MET A 186 -10.12 13.51 1.39
N PHE A 187 -11.17 12.73 1.17
CA PHE A 187 -12.34 13.17 0.39
C PHE A 187 -13.03 14.38 1.03
N ALA A 188 -13.32 14.30 2.32
CA ALA A 188 -13.99 15.37 3.07
C ALA A 188 -13.17 16.67 3.06
N THR A 189 -11.86 16.57 3.29
CA THR A 189 -10.95 17.73 3.28
C THR A 189 -10.89 18.36 1.89
N CYS A 190 -10.82 17.55 0.82
CA CYS A 190 -10.85 18.07 -0.55
C CYS A 190 -12.17 18.78 -0.85
N VAL A 191 -13.32 18.23 -0.45
CA VAL A 191 -14.64 18.86 -0.62
C VAL A 191 -14.72 20.18 0.14
N VAL A 192 -14.29 20.20 1.39
CA VAL A 192 -14.28 21.43 2.20
C VAL A 192 -13.30 22.47 1.61
N ALA A 193 -12.08 22.07 1.27
CA ALA A 193 -11.10 22.98 0.69
C ALA A 193 -11.56 23.58 -0.64
N SER A 194 -12.26 22.81 -1.48
CA SER A 194 -12.79 23.30 -2.76
C SER A 194 -13.87 24.38 -2.61
N ARG A 195 -14.50 24.50 -1.43
CA ARG A 195 -15.45 25.58 -1.13
C ARG A 195 -14.75 26.90 -0.82
N PHE A 196 -13.55 26.85 -0.22
CA PHE A 196 -12.77 28.05 0.12
C PHE A 196 -11.87 28.52 -1.03
N TRP A 197 -11.43 27.59 -1.87
CA TRP A 197 -10.61 27.86 -3.05
C TRP A 197 -11.30 27.29 -4.29
N PRO A 198 -12.21 28.08 -4.92
CA PRO A 198 -12.84 27.66 -6.16
C PRO A 198 -11.78 27.46 -7.25
N ALA A 199 -11.87 26.32 -7.93
CA ALA A 199 -10.95 25.98 -9.02
C ALA A 199 -11.06 26.98 -10.18
N GLU A 200 -9.93 27.25 -10.81
CA GLU A 200 -9.88 27.95 -12.09
C GLU A 200 -10.69 27.17 -13.14
N GLN A 201 -11.43 27.88 -14.01
CA GLN A 201 -12.24 27.25 -15.05
C GLN A 201 -11.33 26.44 -15.99
N ARG A 202 -11.31 25.13 -15.80
CA ARG A 202 -10.63 24.19 -16.68
C ARG A 202 -11.65 23.46 -17.54
N ASP A 203 -11.26 23.15 -18.77
CA ASP A 203 -12.04 22.23 -19.61
C ASP A 203 -11.97 20.83 -19.02
N LEU A 204 -13.08 20.40 -18.43
CA LEU A 204 -13.23 19.08 -17.79
C LEU A 204 -13.99 18.09 -18.70
N THR A 205 -14.07 18.38 -20.00
CA THR A 205 -14.79 17.53 -20.97
C THR A 205 -14.20 16.12 -20.93
N ASP A 206 -15.05 15.12 -20.76
CA ASP A 206 -14.73 13.69 -20.65
C ASP A 206 -13.86 13.25 -19.45
N LEU A 207 -13.52 14.16 -18.52
CA LEU A 207 -12.67 13.85 -17.35
C LEU A 207 -13.46 13.50 -16.08
N THR A 208 -14.73 13.91 -15.99
CA THR A 208 -15.57 13.60 -14.83
C THR A 208 -16.80 12.82 -15.24
N VAL A 209 -17.42 12.11 -14.27
CA VAL A 209 -18.66 11.36 -14.52
C VAL A 209 -19.76 12.22 -15.11
N TRP A 210 -19.78 13.51 -14.76
CA TRP A 210 -20.79 14.49 -15.17
C TRP A 210 -20.53 15.13 -16.52
N THR A 211 -19.32 15.06 -17.05
CA THR A 211 -18.93 15.69 -18.34
C THR A 211 -18.71 14.68 -19.46
N ARG A 212 -18.87 13.38 -19.15
CA ARG A 212 -18.68 12.30 -20.12
C ARG A 212 -19.71 12.37 -21.23
N LYS A 213 -19.26 12.48 -22.46
CA LYS A 213 -20.15 12.35 -23.63
C LYS A 213 -20.63 10.90 -23.76
N PRO A 214 -21.92 10.68 -24.06
CA PRO A 214 -22.38 9.33 -24.37
C PRO A 214 -21.60 8.78 -25.57
N PRO A 215 -21.29 7.47 -25.60
CA PRO A 215 -20.61 6.88 -26.73
C PRO A 215 -21.44 7.15 -28.01
N ALA A 216 -20.77 7.61 -29.06
CA ALA A 216 -21.40 7.79 -30.35
C ALA A 216 -22.08 6.46 -30.75
N LYS A 217 -23.39 6.48 -31.01
CA LYS A 217 -24.10 5.31 -31.53
C LYS A 217 -23.41 4.94 -32.84
N SER A 218 -22.83 3.75 -32.88
CA SER A 218 -22.38 3.15 -34.13
C SER A 218 -23.63 2.94 -35.01
N GLU A 219 -23.79 3.78 -36.03
CA GLU A 219 -24.71 3.53 -37.15
C GLU A 219 -24.22 2.34 -37.96
#